data_46553ca66b405c09664e9f4ccaa791a3
#
_entry.id   46553ca66b405c09664e9f4ccaa791a3
#
_cell.length_a   1.000
_cell.length_b   1.000
_cell.length_c   1.000
_cell.angle_alpha   90.00
_cell.angle_beta   90.00
_cell.angle_gamma   90.00
#
_symmetry.space_group_name_H-M   'P 1'
#
loop_
_entity.id
_entity.type
_entity.pdbx_description
1 polymer ?
#
loop_
_entity_poly.entity_id
_entity_poly.type
_entity_poly.pdbx_seq_one_letter_code
_entity_poly.pdbx_strand_id
1 'polypeptide(L)'
;MINSVKTIHKGYNEPLKTIHKGYNECLKTIRKDYADFLNEYGFTQDFVDTILNMNTVDDNDPKSLLEIRDSLIEGKGMFSIRDIEKNEYIAMGRVNGERVLAGRYINHAPDPNAIFVLMSNGDLFVQAKCSIIKDTEVTIDYRQAGKVNGYNKTT
;
A
#
# COMPACT_ATOMS: atom_id res chain seq x y z
N MET A 1 -5.23 9.52 -6.03
CA MET A 1 -6.15 8.84 -6.95
C MET A 1 -7.57 8.79 -6.43
N ILE A 2 -7.80 8.21 -5.27
CA ILE A 2 -9.12 8.10 -4.65
C ILE A 2 -9.73 9.46 -4.34
N ASN A 3 -8.96 10.39 -3.84
CA ASN A 3 -9.41 11.74 -3.56
C ASN A 3 -9.71 12.54 -4.82
N SER A 4 -9.06 12.22 -5.94
CA SER A 4 -9.35 12.85 -7.23
C SER A 4 -10.77 12.53 -7.72
N VAL A 5 -11.27 11.33 -7.48
CA VAL A 5 -12.64 10.95 -7.84
C VAL A 5 -13.64 11.80 -7.07
N LYS A 6 -13.42 12.04 -5.79
CA LYS A 6 -14.29 12.89 -4.97
C LYS A 6 -14.28 14.35 -5.42
N THR A 7 -13.14 14.84 -5.89
CA THR A 7 -12.97 16.20 -6.33
C THR A 7 -13.67 16.49 -7.67
N ILE A 8 -13.74 15.47 -8.55
CA ILE A 8 -14.34 15.58 -9.87
C ILE A 8 -15.89 15.58 -9.82
N HIS A 9 -16.47 15.30 -8.68
CA HIS A 9 -17.92 15.16 -8.51
C HIS A 9 -18.74 16.41 -8.84
N LYS A 10 -18.16 17.60 -8.70
CA LYS A 10 -18.93 18.84 -8.83
C LYS A 10 -19.24 19.16 -10.27
N GLY A 11 -20.49 18.94 -10.67
CA GLY A 11 -21.08 19.51 -11.87
C GLY A 11 -21.13 18.63 -13.11
N TYR A 12 -20.70 17.36 -13.05
CA TYR A 12 -20.66 16.50 -14.25
C TYR A 12 -21.17 15.08 -13.97
N ASN A 13 -22.36 14.76 -14.46
CA ASN A 13 -22.98 13.45 -14.25
C ASN A 13 -22.36 12.32 -15.12
N GLU A 14 -22.13 12.58 -16.41
CA GLU A 14 -21.64 11.54 -17.33
C GLU A 14 -20.15 11.19 -17.09
N PRO A 15 -19.23 12.18 -16.99
CA PRO A 15 -17.83 11.88 -16.62
C PRO A 15 -17.74 11.17 -15.27
N LEU A 16 -18.59 11.55 -14.30
CA LEU A 16 -18.64 10.92 -12.99
C LEU A 16 -18.98 9.44 -13.07
N LYS A 17 -20.03 9.06 -13.82
CA LYS A 17 -20.43 7.66 -13.99
C LYS A 17 -19.29 6.83 -14.61
N THR A 18 -18.61 7.37 -15.62
CA THR A 18 -17.48 6.70 -16.27
C THR A 18 -16.32 6.51 -15.30
N ILE A 19 -16.01 7.54 -14.51
CA ILE A 19 -14.94 7.49 -13.50
C ILE A 19 -15.28 6.45 -12.42
N HIS A 20 -16.51 6.45 -11.91
CA HIS A 20 -16.95 5.48 -10.91
C HIS A 20 -16.89 4.04 -11.42
N LYS A 21 -17.28 3.81 -12.67
CA LYS A 21 -17.19 2.48 -13.27
C LYS A 21 -15.74 2.01 -13.37
N GLY A 22 -14.83 2.85 -13.88
CA GLY A 22 -13.41 2.55 -13.98
C GLY A 22 -12.78 2.32 -12.62
N TYR A 23 -13.17 3.10 -11.63
CA TYR A 23 -12.72 2.97 -10.25
C TYR A 23 -13.17 1.64 -9.63
N ASN A 24 -14.43 1.25 -9.82
CA ASN A 24 -14.96 -0.03 -9.33
C ASN A 24 -14.24 -1.21 -9.99
N GLU A 25 -13.95 -1.15 -11.28
CA GLU A 25 -13.19 -2.18 -11.99
C GLU A 25 -11.76 -2.29 -11.42
N CYS A 26 -11.12 -1.15 -11.11
CA CYS A 26 -9.82 -1.12 -10.47
C CYS A 26 -9.84 -1.82 -9.11
N LEU A 27 -10.84 -1.55 -8.27
CA LEU A 27 -10.98 -2.21 -6.98
C LEU A 27 -11.20 -3.72 -7.11
N LYS A 28 -12.02 -4.15 -8.08
CA LYS A 28 -12.24 -5.57 -8.35
C LYS A 28 -10.92 -6.25 -8.74
N THR A 29 -10.13 -5.61 -9.58
CA THR A 29 -8.82 -6.12 -10.00
C THR A 29 -7.89 -6.26 -8.81
N ILE A 30 -7.82 -5.26 -7.94
CA ILE A 30 -7.00 -5.29 -6.72
C ILE A 30 -7.42 -6.44 -5.81
N ARG A 31 -8.71 -6.60 -5.57
CA ARG A 31 -9.23 -7.66 -4.69
C ARG A 31 -9.00 -9.06 -5.25
N LYS A 32 -9.18 -9.22 -6.55
CA LYS A 32 -8.89 -10.48 -7.22
C LYS A 32 -7.40 -10.83 -7.12
N ASP A 33 -6.54 -9.86 -7.35
CA ASP A 33 -5.10 -10.08 -7.29
C ASP A 33 -4.62 -10.39 -5.88
N TYR A 34 -5.24 -9.78 -4.87
CA TYR A 34 -4.96 -10.13 -3.47
C TYR A 34 -5.33 -11.60 -3.18
N ALA A 35 -6.48 -12.06 -3.67
CA ALA A 35 -6.88 -13.46 -3.54
C ALA A 35 -5.89 -14.40 -4.25
N ASP A 36 -5.42 -14.02 -5.43
CA ASP A 36 -4.40 -14.76 -6.17
C ASP A 36 -3.10 -14.83 -5.38
N PHE A 37 -2.68 -13.72 -4.75
CA PHE A 37 -1.51 -13.69 -3.87
C PHE A 37 -1.64 -14.68 -2.71
N LEU A 38 -2.79 -14.70 -2.02
CA LEU A 38 -3.02 -15.65 -0.92
C LEU A 38 -2.86 -17.09 -1.41
N ASN A 39 -3.44 -17.42 -2.56
CA ASN A 39 -3.32 -18.77 -3.14
C ASN A 39 -1.88 -19.11 -3.51
N GLU A 40 -1.18 -18.20 -4.14
CA GLU A 40 0.21 -18.40 -4.57
C GLU A 40 1.15 -18.71 -3.40
N TYR A 41 0.90 -18.10 -2.25
CA TYR A 41 1.75 -18.24 -1.06
C TYR A 41 1.19 -19.25 -0.05
N GLY A 42 0.00 -19.81 -0.30
CA GLY A 42 -0.66 -20.70 0.64
C GLY A 42 -1.08 -20.03 1.93
N PHE A 43 -1.36 -18.73 1.88
CA PHE A 43 -1.76 -17.94 3.05
C PHE A 43 -3.27 -17.94 3.22
N THR A 44 -3.72 -17.92 4.47
CA THR A 44 -5.11 -17.61 4.82
C THR A 44 -5.20 -16.16 5.25
N GLN A 45 -6.41 -15.60 5.22
CA GLN A 45 -6.62 -14.25 5.73
C GLN A 45 -6.25 -14.15 7.21
N ASP A 46 -6.59 -15.15 8.01
CA ASP A 46 -6.24 -15.18 9.43
C ASP A 46 -4.73 -15.14 9.66
N PHE A 47 -3.96 -15.85 8.84
CA PHE A 47 -2.50 -15.81 8.91
C PHE A 47 -1.97 -14.42 8.59
N VAL A 48 -2.47 -13.78 7.54
CA VAL A 48 -2.07 -12.42 7.16
C VAL A 48 -2.42 -11.43 8.27
N ASP A 49 -3.64 -11.51 8.82
CA ASP A 49 -4.07 -10.65 9.92
C ASP A 49 -3.18 -10.81 11.14
N THR A 50 -2.79 -12.04 11.47
CA THR A 50 -1.87 -12.31 12.56
C THR A 50 -0.52 -11.62 12.35
N ILE A 51 0.06 -11.75 11.15
CA ILE A 51 1.33 -11.08 10.81
C ILE A 51 1.18 -9.57 10.91
N LEU A 52 0.14 -9.02 10.34
CA LEU A 52 -0.08 -7.58 10.31
C LEU A 52 -0.25 -6.97 11.69
N ASN A 53 -0.79 -7.73 12.65
CA ASN A 53 -1.03 -7.26 14.00
C ASN A 53 0.12 -7.55 14.98
N MET A 54 1.15 -8.29 14.54
CA MET A 54 2.33 -8.56 15.37
C MET A 54 3.28 -7.38 15.39
N ASN A 55 3.77 -7.05 16.59
CA ASN A 55 4.90 -6.12 16.78
C ASN A 55 4.74 -4.80 16.02
N THR A 56 3.52 -4.26 15.98
CA THR A 56 3.29 -2.96 15.37
C THR A 56 3.47 -1.88 16.42
N VAL A 57 4.31 -0.91 16.14
CA VAL A 57 4.55 0.24 17.01
C VAL A 57 4.24 1.53 16.27
N ASP A 58 3.81 2.54 17.03
CA ASP A 58 3.77 3.91 16.51
C ASP A 58 5.21 4.39 16.33
N ASP A 59 5.52 4.85 15.14
CA ASP A 59 6.79 5.47 14.89
C ASP A 59 6.62 6.98 14.72
N ASN A 60 7.58 7.70 15.25
CA ASN A 60 7.69 9.13 15.04
C ASN A 60 8.75 9.40 13.97
N ASP A 61 8.62 8.75 12.82
CA ASP A 61 9.54 8.98 11.70
C ASP A 61 9.33 10.41 11.17
N PRO A 62 10.21 11.38 11.52
CA PRO A 62 10.03 12.75 11.07
C PRO A 62 10.25 12.93 9.58
N LYS A 63 10.78 11.92 8.91
CA LYS A 63 11.00 11.93 7.46
C LYS A 63 9.87 11.25 6.70
N SER A 64 8.87 10.70 7.39
CA SER A 64 7.74 10.05 6.72
C SER A 64 6.98 11.04 5.85
N LEU A 65 6.69 10.63 4.63
CA LEU A 65 5.89 11.38 3.66
C LEU A 65 4.46 10.89 3.61
N LEU A 66 4.03 10.12 4.63
CA LEU A 66 2.73 9.46 4.65
C LEU A 66 1.92 9.88 5.86
N GLU A 67 0.59 9.83 5.68
CA GLU A 67 -0.36 9.89 6.77
C GLU A 67 -1.41 8.79 6.62
N ILE A 68 -1.97 8.34 7.74
CA ILE A 68 -3.00 7.30 7.76
C ILE A 68 -4.36 7.93 7.49
N ARG A 69 -5.13 7.32 6.59
CA ARG A 69 -6.52 7.71 6.26
C ARG A 69 -7.35 6.48 5.97
N ASP A 70 -8.67 6.64 5.95
CA ASP A 70 -9.56 5.58 5.47
C ASP A 70 -9.25 5.28 4.00
N SER A 71 -9.14 3.98 3.69
CA SER A 71 -8.85 3.51 2.34
C SER A 71 -10.10 2.97 1.68
N LEU A 72 -10.23 3.19 0.38
CA LEU A 72 -11.26 2.53 -0.40
C LEU A 72 -10.85 1.13 -0.86
N ILE A 73 -9.58 0.78 -0.73
CA ILE A 73 -9.09 -0.58 -0.99
C ILE A 73 -9.49 -1.49 0.17
N GLU A 74 -9.01 -1.19 1.38
CA GLU A 74 -9.30 -1.96 2.58
C GLU A 74 -8.95 -1.13 3.83
N GLY A 75 -9.87 -1.05 4.78
CA GLY A 75 -9.68 -0.43 6.09
C GLY A 75 -8.96 0.91 6.06
N LYS A 76 -7.81 0.98 6.70
CA LYS A 76 -6.91 2.14 6.67
C LYS A 76 -5.86 1.95 5.58
N GLY A 77 -5.34 3.06 5.07
CA GLY A 77 -4.25 3.08 4.11
C GLY A 77 -3.29 4.22 4.43
N MET A 78 -2.19 4.27 3.71
CA MET A 78 -1.17 5.29 3.87
C MET A 78 -1.19 6.20 2.64
N PHE A 79 -1.31 7.50 2.86
CA PHE A 79 -1.50 8.50 1.80
C PHE A 79 -0.36 9.51 1.81
N SER A 80 0.10 9.89 0.62
CA SER A 80 1.17 10.87 0.46
C SER A 80 0.72 12.26 0.93
N ILE A 81 1.59 12.92 1.71
CA ILE A 81 1.33 14.28 2.21
C ILE A 81 1.84 15.37 1.27
N ARG A 82 2.61 15.00 0.26
CA ARG A 82 3.10 15.87 -0.81
C ARG A 82 3.38 15.05 -2.06
N ASP A 83 3.74 15.73 -3.15
CA ASP A 83 4.25 15.04 -4.34
C ASP A 83 5.56 14.34 -4.01
N ILE A 84 5.73 13.12 -4.53
CA ILE A 84 6.91 12.28 -4.30
C ILE A 84 7.49 11.92 -5.67
N GLU A 85 8.79 12.02 -5.80
CA GLU A 85 9.48 11.65 -7.03
C GLU A 85 9.83 10.17 -7.05
N LYS A 86 9.97 9.63 -8.25
CA LYS A 86 10.46 8.25 -8.45
C LYS A 86 11.78 8.05 -7.69
N ASN A 87 11.91 6.91 -7.02
CA ASN A 87 13.06 6.47 -6.22
C ASN A 87 13.25 7.23 -4.91
N GLU A 88 12.36 8.17 -4.59
CA GLU A 88 12.44 8.89 -3.32
C GLU A 88 12.09 7.98 -2.14
N TYR A 89 12.77 8.18 -1.01
CA TYR A 89 12.39 7.56 0.27
C TYR A 89 11.02 8.09 0.69
N ILE A 90 10.15 7.19 1.15
CA ILE A 90 8.80 7.56 1.57
C ILE A 90 8.64 7.48 3.09
N ALA A 91 8.98 6.34 3.69
CA ALA A 91 8.83 6.10 5.12
C ALA A 91 9.54 4.81 5.51
N MET A 92 9.76 4.59 6.81
CA MET A 92 10.17 3.28 7.31
C MET A 92 8.98 2.32 7.30
N GLY A 93 9.26 1.03 7.06
CA GLY A 93 8.25 -0.03 7.12
C GLY A 93 8.49 -0.99 8.30
N ARG A 94 9.73 -1.21 8.66
CA ARG A 94 10.15 -2.02 9.80
C ARG A 94 11.44 -1.48 10.38
N VAL A 95 11.50 -1.35 11.70
CA VAL A 95 12.67 -0.87 12.45
C VAL A 95 12.94 -1.83 13.61
N ASN A 96 14.17 -2.33 13.72
CA ASN A 96 14.59 -3.25 14.78
C ASN A 96 13.68 -4.48 14.91
N GLY A 97 13.25 -5.04 13.77
CA GLY A 97 12.38 -6.20 13.75
C GLY A 97 10.90 -5.89 14.03
N GLU A 98 10.55 -4.65 14.30
CA GLU A 98 9.18 -4.24 14.61
C GLU A 98 8.57 -3.47 13.45
N ARG A 99 7.33 -3.84 13.10
CA ARG A 99 6.58 -3.15 12.05
C ARG A 99 6.15 -1.79 12.56
N VAL A 100 6.33 -0.77 11.74
CA VAL A 100 5.84 0.59 12.02
C VAL A 100 4.59 0.88 11.19
N LEU A 101 3.96 2.06 11.38
CA LEU A 101 2.66 2.36 10.78
C LEU A 101 2.59 2.11 9.27
N ALA A 102 3.58 2.56 8.51
CA ALA A 102 3.59 2.34 7.07
C ALA A 102 3.63 0.85 6.72
N GLY A 103 4.44 0.07 7.43
CA GLY A 103 4.51 -1.38 7.22
C GLY A 103 3.22 -2.10 7.57
N ARG A 104 2.43 -1.53 8.50
CA ARG A 104 1.15 -2.12 8.94
C ARG A 104 0.00 -1.79 8.01
N TYR A 105 -0.07 -0.56 7.52
CA TYR A 105 -1.28 -0.04 6.87
C TYR A 105 -1.15 0.18 5.37
N ILE A 106 0.01 -0.06 4.76
CA ILE A 106 0.12 -0.02 3.30
C ILE A 106 -0.71 -1.17 2.71
N ASN A 107 -1.61 -0.83 1.79
CA ASN A 107 -2.46 -1.80 1.12
C ASN A 107 -1.79 -2.39 -0.13
N HIS A 108 -2.32 -3.52 -0.56
CA HIS A 108 -1.88 -4.25 -1.73
C HIS A 108 -2.44 -3.66 -3.02
N ALA A 109 -1.62 -3.63 -4.06
CA ALA A 109 -2.07 -3.43 -5.44
C ALA A 109 -1.16 -4.22 -6.40
N PRO A 110 -1.70 -4.79 -7.48
CA PRO A 110 -0.89 -5.52 -8.47
C PRO A 110 -0.02 -4.59 -9.30
N ASP A 111 -0.41 -3.32 -9.43
CA ASP A 111 0.35 -2.27 -10.08
C ASP A 111 0.66 -1.18 -9.04
N PRO A 112 1.60 -1.44 -8.13
CA PRO A 112 1.86 -0.55 -7.01
C PRO A 112 2.68 0.66 -7.41
N ASN A 113 2.62 1.70 -6.59
CA ASN A 113 3.46 2.89 -6.77
C ASN A 113 4.69 2.92 -5.86
N ALA A 114 4.87 1.89 -5.04
CA ALA A 114 5.99 1.79 -4.12
C ALA A 114 6.48 0.35 -3.94
N ILE A 115 7.66 0.21 -3.36
CA ILE A 115 8.26 -1.08 -3.01
C ILE A 115 8.86 -1.00 -1.61
N PHE A 116 9.01 -2.15 -0.95
CA PHE A 116 9.87 -2.28 0.22
C PHE A 116 11.32 -2.53 -0.20
N VAL A 117 12.24 -1.85 0.46
CA VAL A 117 13.68 -2.04 0.28
C VAL A 117 14.26 -2.56 1.59
N LEU A 118 14.92 -3.72 1.51
CA LEU A 118 15.59 -4.33 2.65
C LEU A 118 16.96 -3.69 2.84
N MET A 119 17.20 -3.17 4.05
CA MET A 119 18.47 -2.59 4.44
C MET A 119 19.40 -3.67 4.99
N SER A 120 20.72 -3.38 5.02
CA SER A 120 21.72 -4.33 5.50
C SER A 120 21.54 -4.74 6.97
N ASN A 121 20.91 -3.88 7.79
CA ASN A 121 20.62 -4.17 9.19
C ASN A 121 19.31 -4.94 9.41
N GLY A 122 18.59 -5.29 8.35
CA GLY A 122 17.30 -5.97 8.42
C GLY A 122 16.07 -5.06 8.47
N ASP A 123 16.26 -3.75 8.54
CA ASP A 123 15.16 -2.80 8.47
C ASP A 123 14.59 -2.74 7.04
N LEU A 124 13.36 -2.28 6.92
CA LEU A 124 12.70 -2.03 5.63
C LEU A 124 12.31 -0.57 5.53
N PHE A 125 12.54 0.03 4.37
CA PHE A 125 11.92 1.31 4.06
C PHE A 125 11.06 1.20 2.79
N VAL A 126 10.17 2.16 2.62
CA VAL A 126 9.28 2.27 1.46
C VAL A 126 9.90 3.26 0.50
N GLN A 127 10.05 2.86 -0.75
CA GLN A 127 10.61 3.69 -1.83
C GLN A 127 9.58 3.86 -2.94
N ALA A 128 9.50 5.06 -3.49
CA ALA A 128 8.63 5.34 -4.64
C ALA A 128 9.12 4.59 -5.88
N LYS A 129 8.22 3.84 -6.52
CA LYS A 129 8.49 3.15 -7.77
C LYS A 129 8.28 4.04 -8.99
N CYS A 130 7.46 5.07 -8.82
CA CYS A 130 7.13 6.07 -9.82
C CYS A 130 6.81 7.39 -9.12
N SER A 131 6.57 8.44 -9.87
CA SER A 131 6.08 9.70 -9.31
C SER A 131 4.71 9.51 -8.68
N ILE A 132 4.50 10.07 -7.49
CA ILE A 132 3.26 9.96 -6.73
C ILE A 132 2.77 11.37 -6.43
N ILE A 133 1.52 11.65 -6.80
CA ILE A 133 0.89 12.95 -6.55
C ILE A 133 0.44 13.01 -5.10
N LYS A 134 0.49 14.19 -4.48
CA LYS A 134 -0.05 14.44 -3.14
C LYS A 134 -1.46 13.86 -2.99
N ASP A 135 -1.77 13.34 -1.81
CA ASP A 135 -3.08 12.74 -1.46
C ASP A 135 -3.39 11.44 -2.20
N THR A 136 -2.39 10.76 -2.70
CA THR A 136 -2.53 9.44 -3.34
C THR A 136 -2.24 8.34 -2.33
N GLU A 137 -3.04 7.28 -2.38
CA GLU A 137 -2.75 6.09 -1.56
C GLU A 137 -1.48 5.41 -2.07
N VAL A 138 -0.54 5.18 -1.17
CA VAL A 138 0.70 4.46 -1.46
C VAL A 138 0.46 2.97 -1.28
N THR A 139 0.79 2.18 -2.29
CA THR A 139 0.53 0.75 -2.33
C THR A 139 1.80 -0.03 -2.68
N ILE A 140 1.82 -1.29 -2.29
CA ILE A 140 2.88 -2.25 -2.63
C ILE A 140 2.25 -3.52 -3.17
N ASP A 141 3.02 -4.33 -3.89
CA ASP A 141 2.62 -5.70 -4.18
C ASP A 141 3.04 -6.59 -3.01
N TYR A 142 2.10 -7.26 -2.37
CA TYR A 142 2.39 -8.13 -1.23
C TYR A 142 3.29 -9.30 -1.59
N ARG A 143 3.39 -9.67 -2.86
CA ARG A 143 4.38 -10.65 -3.32
C ARG A 143 5.80 -10.14 -3.11
N GLN A 144 6.05 -8.88 -3.42
CA GLN A 144 7.34 -8.23 -3.21
C GLN A 144 7.65 -8.11 -1.71
N ALA A 145 6.64 -7.71 -0.91
CA ALA A 145 6.77 -7.67 0.55
C ALA A 145 7.11 -9.05 1.12
N GLY A 146 6.41 -10.08 0.68
CA GLY A 146 6.67 -11.46 1.11
C GLY A 146 8.09 -11.90 0.78
N LYS A 147 8.55 -11.60 -0.42
CA LYS A 147 9.90 -11.96 -0.86
C LYS A 147 10.99 -11.33 0.01
N VAL A 148 10.90 -10.02 0.30
CA VAL A 148 11.89 -9.35 1.16
C VAL A 148 11.80 -9.80 2.62
N ASN A 149 10.68 -10.39 3.03
CA ASN A 149 10.49 -10.98 4.36
C ASN A 149 10.83 -12.49 4.41
N GLY A 150 11.32 -13.06 3.31
CA GLY A 150 11.76 -14.45 3.28
C GLY A 150 10.68 -15.48 2.98
N TYR A 151 9.48 -15.07 2.62
CA TYR A 151 8.42 -16.01 2.21
C TYR A 151 8.57 -16.41 0.75
N ASN A 152 8.19 -17.64 0.43
CA ASN A 152 8.28 -18.20 -0.92
C ASN A 152 6.90 -18.64 -1.40
N LYS A 153 6.69 -18.58 -2.71
CA LYS A 153 5.49 -19.14 -3.32
C LYS A 153 5.43 -20.63 -3.10
N THR A 154 4.22 -21.16 -2.87
CA THR A 154 3.94 -22.58 -2.75
C THR A 154 3.37 -23.18 -4.03
N THR A 155 2.97 -22.34 -4.98
CA THR A 155 2.40 -22.77 -6.27
C THR A 155 3.18 -22.19 -7.44
#